data_8f59d903eb46459d0b5860f1511ddc39
#
_entry.id   8f59d903eb46459d0b5860f1511ddc39
#
_cell.length_a   1.000
_cell.length_b   1.000
_cell.length_c   1.000
_cell.angle_alpha   90.00
_cell.angle_beta   90.00
_cell.angle_gamma   90.00
#
_symmetry.space_group_name_H-M   'P 1'
#
loop_
_entity.id
_entity.type
_entity.pdbx_description
1 polymer ?
#
loop_
_entity_poly.entity_id
_entity_poly.type
_entity_poly.pdbx_seq_one_letter_code
_entity_poly.pdbx_strand_id
1 'polypeptide(L)'
;MCREKVMRYLREQFGVSEDDLDLEFVEKENGKVYAKRTDCKRVEIKRHRHYDGLYFGKLCKDGLRLSIEGSFIVGRFAKKNVIELDEEYATKWMSGENLNIKAEGYVILKWGPYFLGCGKGDGKSIKNYVPKDRRLSYGNRRVSEDDG
;
A
#
# COMPACT_ATOMS: atom_id res chain seq x y z
N MET A 1 14.23 11.86 11.72
CA MET A 1 12.97 12.36 11.24
C MET A 1 12.18 11.30 10.51
N CYS A 2 10.89 11.42 10.56
CA CYS A 2 10.03 10.40 9.96
C CYS A 2 10.26 10.26 8.46
N ARG A 3 10.37 11.39 7.76
CA ARG A 3 10.55 11.32 6.31
C ARG A 3 11.82 10.59 5.93
N GLU A 4 12.90 10.82 6.64
CA GLU A 4 14.16 10.14 6.33
C GLU A 4 14.01 8.64 6.48
N LYS A 5 13.33 8.20 7.52
CA LYS A 5 13.14 6.79 7.77
C LYS A 5 12.26 6.16 6.69
N VAL A 6 11.16 6.83 6.36
CA VAL A 6 10.26 6.32 5.34
C VAL A 6 10.97 6.25 3.99
N MET A 7 11.67 7.31 3.62
CA MET A 7 12.35 7.32 2.33
C MET A 7 13.46 6.29 2.25
N ARG A 8 14.12 6.03 3.38
CA ARG A 8 15.14 5.00 3.39
C ARG A 8 14.55 3.63 3.04
N TYR A 9 13.41 3.30 3.66
CA TYR A 9 12.76 2.04 3.35
C TYR A 9 12.25 2.01 1.92
N LEU A 10 11.71 3.11 1.44
CA LEU A 10 11.23 3.15 0.06
C LEU A 10 12.36 2.95 -0.92
N ARG A 11 13.51 3.53 -0.63
CA ARG A 11 14.66 3.33 -1.49
C ARG A 11 15.15 1.90 -1.42
N GLU A 12 15.28 1.36 -0.21
CA GLU A 12 15.80 0.01 -0.05
C GLU A 12 14.85 -1.06 -0.56
N GLN A 13 13.58 -0.88 -0.30
CA GLN A 13 12.61 -1.90 -0.66
C GLN A 13 12.15 -1.81 -2.11
N PHE A 14 11.99 -0.60 -2.62
CA PHE A 14 11.37 -0.42 -3.92
C PHE A 14 12.18 0.40 -4.90
N GLY A 15 13.32 0.90 -4.49
CA GLY A 15 14.16 1.68 -5.39
C GLY A 15 13.62 3.06 -5.71
N VAL A 16 12.83 3.62 -4.82
CA VAL A 16 12.23 4.93 -5.02
C VAL A 16 13.22 6.00 -4.59
N SER A 17 13.36 7.04 -5.40
CA SER A 17 14.25 8.14 -5.10
C SER A 17 13.54 9.18 -4.26
N GLU A 18 14.30 9.91 -3.44
CA GLU A 18 13.73 10.99 -2.65
C GLU A 18 13.07 12.05 -3.54
N ASP A 19 13.60 12.24 -4.71
CA ASP A 19 13.07 13.26 -5.62
C ASP A 19 11.74 12.85 -6.24
N ASP A 20 11.39 11.57 -6.15
CA ASP A 20 10.16 11.09 -6.77
C ASP A 20 8.91 11.50 -6.01
N LEU A 21 9.02 11.70 -4.70
CA LEU A 21 7.85 11.95 -3.87
C LEU A 21 7.97 13.30 -3.17
N ASP A 22 6.98 14.13 -3.39
CA ASP A 22 6.90 15.44 -2.75
C ASP A 22 5.85 15.38 -1.66
N LEU A 23 6.17 14.62 -0.60
CA LEU A 23 5.24 14.35 0.47
C LEU A 23 5.88 14.60 1.82
N GLU A 24 5.06 15.00 2.76
CA GLU A 24 5.42 15.04 4.17
C GLU A 24 4.83 13.83 4.84
N PHE A 25 5.55 13.27 5.77
CA PHE A 25 5.11 12.07 6.47
C PHE A 25 5.00 12.34 7.95
N VAL A 26 3.93 11.83 8.54
CA VAL A 26 3.69 11.94 9.98
C VAL A 26 3.51 10.53 10.53
N GLU A 27 4.30 10.18 11.53
CA GLU A 27 4.18 8.88 12.18
C GLU A 27 3.27 9.01 13.37
N LYS A 28 2.27 8.15 13.44
CA LYS A 28 1.34 8.09 14.54
C LYS A 28 1.64 6.87 15.38
N GLU A 29 0.77 6.63 16.36
CA GLU A 29 0.92 5.47 17.23
C GLU A 29 0.94 4.18 16.44
N ASN A 30 1.65 3.20 16.97
CA ASN A 30 1.72 1.87 16.39
C ASN A 30 2.39 1.85 15.02
N GLY A 31 3.20 2.86 14.72
CA GLY A 31 3.97 2.89 13.50
C GLY A 31 3.21 3.32 12.26
N LYS A 32 1.98 3.73 12.41
CA LYS A 32 1.20 4.18 11.25
C LYS A 32 1.76 5.48 10.71
N VAL A 33 1.87 5.56 9.40
CA VAL A 33 2.43 6.72 8.71
C VAL A 33 1.38 7.32 7.81
N TYR A 34 1.22 8.63 7.93
CA TYR A 34 0.30 9.39 7.09
C TYR A 34 1.09 10.33 6.21
N ALA A 35 0.61 10.55 5.01
CA ALA A 35 1.29 11.37 4.04
C ALA A 35 0.38 12.47 3.53
N LYS A 36 0.96 13.63 3.26
CA LYS A 36 0.23 14.70 2.62
C LYS A 36 1.20 15.50 1.78
N ARG A 37 0.67 16.16 0.78
CA ARG A 37 1.50 16.93 -0.12
C ARG A 37 1.96 18.21 0.59
N THR A 38 3.19 18.57 0.31
CA THR A 38 3.76 19.76 0.96
C THR A 38 3.05 21.02 0.53
N ASP A 39 2.54 21.04 -0.68
CA ASP A 39 1.92 22.27 -1.20
C ASP A 39 0.45 22.40 -0.80
N CYS A 40 -0.10 21.43 -0.07
CA CYS A 40 -1.49 21.49 0.35
C CYS A 40 -1.67 22.11 1.71
N LYS A 41 -0.59 22.43 2.39
CA LYS A 41 -0.64 22.80 3.79
C LYS A 41 -1.56 23.97 4.08
N ARG A 42 -1.44 25.02 3.29
CA ARG A 42 -2.20 26.22 3.60
C ARG A 42 -3.68 26.02 3.48
N VAL A 43 -4.08 25.32 2.46
CA VAL A 43 -5.50 25.10 2.22
C VAL A 43 -6.09 24.19 3.27
N GLU A 44 -5.37 23.11 3.56
CA GLU A 44 -5.90 22.10 4.46
C GLU A 44 -6.07 22.61 5.88
N ILE A 45 -5.16 23.45 6.32
CA ILE A 45 -5.21 23.93 7.69
C ILE A 45 -6.52 24.66 7.98
N LYS A 46 -7.01 25.38 7.04
CA LYS A 46 -8.22 26.17 7.28
C LYS A 46 -9.45 25.29 7.37
N ARG A 47 -9.50 24.25 6.57
CA ARG A 47 -10.72 23.46 6.48
C ARG A 47 -10.71 22.24 7.33
N HIS A 48 -9.52 21.70 7.51
CA HIS A 48 -9.40 20.37 8.13
C HIS A 48 -8.34 20.42 9.19
N ARG A 49 -8.71 21.04 10.29
CA ARG A 49 -7.77 21.20 11.38
C ARG A 49 -7.15 19.88 11.81
N HIS A 50 -7.89 18.81 11.68
CA HIS A 50 -7.40 17.51 12.09
C HIS A 50 -7.00 16.63 10.93
N TYR A 51 -6.78 17.24 9.79
CA TYR A 51 -6.40 16.47 8.61
C TYR A 51 -4.95 16.04 8.75
N ASP A 52 -4.74 14.74 8.84
CA ASP A 52 -3.41 14.17 8.98
C ASP A 52 -2.87 13.64 7.66
N GLY A 53 -3.67 13.70 6.63
CA GLY A 53 -3.25 13.19 5.35
C GLY A 53 -3.80 11.81 5.09
N LEU A 54 -3.22 11.19 4.10
CA LEU A 54 -3.63 9.89 3.63
C LEU A 54 -2.85 8.81 4.38
N TYR A 55 -3.54 7.75 4.80
CA TYR A 55 -2.83 6.64 5.44
C TYR A 55 -1.91 5.98 4.41
N PHE A 56 -0.61 6.11 4.63
CA PHE A 56 0.39 5.72 3.66
C PHE A 56 0.90 4.31 3.89
N GLY A 57 1.06 3.94 5.14
CA GLY A 57 1.59 2.63 5.47
C GLY A 57 1.91 2.51 6.93
N LYS A 58 2.61 1.45 7.28
CA LYS A 58 2.96 1.18 8.66
C LYS A 58 4.41 0.78 8.75
N LEU A 59 5.13 1.43 9.66
CA LEU A 59 6.51 1.06 9.95
C LEU A 59 6.51 -0.17 10.83
N CYS A 60 7.08 -1.24 10.32
CA CYS A 60 7.18 -2.50 11.01
C CYS A 60 8.64 -2.74 11.39
N LYS A 61 8.88 -3.79 12.14
CA LYS A 61 10.25 -4.10 12.55
C LYS A 61 11.15 -4.34 11.34
N ASP A 62 10.59 -4.93 10.32
CA ASP A 62 11.39 -5.36 9.17
C ASP A 62 11.19 -4.49 7.94
N GLY A 63 10.52 -3.37 8.07
CA GLY A 63 10.38 -2.49 6.94
C GLY A 63 9.09 -1.70 6.94
N LEU A 64 8.76 -1.16 5.80
CA LEU A 64 7.57 -0.34 5.63
C LEU A 64 6.54 -1.12 4.81
N ARG A 65 5.37 -1.34 5.41
CA ARG A 65 4.27 -1.99 4.72
C ARG A 65 3.31 -0.93 4.24
N LEU A 66 3.19 -0.80 2.94
CA LEU A 66 2.37 0.25 2.34
C LEU A 66 0.89 -0.11 2.43
N SER A 67 0.07 0.92 2.57
CA SER A 67 -1.38 0.76 2.41
C SER A 67 -1.68 0.63 0.92
N ILE A 68 -2.95 0.40 0.60
CA ILE A 68 -3.34 0.36 -0.80
C ILE A 68 -3.05 1.70 -1.46
N GLU A 69 -3.42 2.78 -0.80
CA GLU A 69 -3.17 4.11 -1.32
C GLU A 69 -1.67 4.40 -1.42
N GLY A 70 -0.92 3.97 -0.40
CA GLY A 70 0.53 4.14 -0.45
C GLY A 70 1.15 3.37 -1.61
N SER A 71 0.65 2.17 -1.85
CA SER A 71 1.14 1.37 -2.97
C SER A 71 0.85 2.03 -4.30
N PHE A 72 -0.31 2.67 -4.41
CA PHE A 72 -0.68 3.38 -5.62
C PHE A 72 0.28 4.55 -5.88
N ILE A 73 0.61 5.28 -4.82
CA ILE A 73 1.52 6.42 -4.97
C ILE A 73 2.93 5.95 -5.29
N VAL A 74 3.43 4.98 -4.54
CA VAL A 74 4.81 4.53 -4.67
C VAL A 74 5.02 3.69 -5.91
N GLY A 75 4.00 2.92 -6.30
CA GLY A 75 4.17 1.95 -7.37
C GLY A 75 4.67 2.55 -8.67
N ARG A 76 4.23 3.75 -8.97
CA ARG A 76 4.64 4.40 -10.21
C ARG A 76 6.13 4.66 -10.27
N PHE A 77 6.76 4.81 -9.12
CA PHE A 77 8.17 5.13 -9.05
C PHE A 77 9.03 3.95 -8.65
N ALA A 78 8.41 2.84 -8.27
CA ALA A 78 9.15 1.68 -7.80
C ALA A 78 9.91 1.03 -8.95
N LYS A 79 11.14 0.65 -8.68
CA LYS A 79 12.01 0.02 -9.67
C LYS A 79 12.24 -1.45 -9.37
N LYS A 80 11.74 -1.94 -8.26
CA LYS A 80 11.89 -3.35 -7.90
C LYS A 80 10.80 -3.74 -6.94
N ASN A 81 10.61 -5.04 -6.79
CA ASN A 81 9.66 -5.64 -5.84
C ASN A 81 8.23 -5.24 -6.16
N VAL A 82 7.94 -5.13 -7.44
CA VAL A 82 6.58 -4.97 -7.94
C VAL A 82 6.27 -6.25 -8.71
N ILE A 83 5.20 -6.91 -8.30
CA ILE A 83 4.82 -8.18 -8.90
C ILE A 83 3.56 -7.99 -9.71
N GLU A 84 3.64 -8.35 -10.97
CA GLU A 84 2.50 -8.22 -11.85
C GLU A 84 1.63 -9.47 -11.78
N LEU A 85 0.33 -9.27 -11.60
CA LEU A 85 -0.62 -10.36 -11.45
C LEU A 85 -1.49 -10.47 -12.69
N ASP A 86 -1.95 -11.69 -12.97
CA ASP A 86 -2.99 -11.85 -13.95
C ASP A 86 -4.33 -11.64 -13.27
N GLU A 87 -5.41 -11.74 -14.03
CA GLU A 87 -6.74 -11.45 -13.51
C GLU A 87 -7.12 -12.38 -12.37
N GLU A 88 -6.76 -13.63 -12.48
CA GLU A 88 -7.11 -14.61 -11.46
C GLU A 88 -6.43 -14.28 -10.13
N TYR A 89 -5.14 -14.02 -10.18
CA TYR A 89 -4.41 -13.67 -8.96
C TYR A 89 -4.83 -12.32 -8.41
N ALA A 90 -5.13 -11.38 -9.30
CA ALA A 90 -5.59 -10.08 -8.84
C ALA A 90 -6.91 -10.22 -8.08
N THR A 91 -7.81 -11.04 -8.59
CA THR A 91 -9.09 -11.27 -7.92
C THR A 91 -8.88 -11.92 -6.56
N LYS A 92 -8.00 -12.90 -6.51
CA LYS A 92 -7.70 -13.56 -5.23
C LYS A 92 -7.12 -12.56 -4.23
N TRP A 93 -6.21 -11.73 -4.70
CA TRP A 93 -5.59 -10.75 -3.82
C TRP A 93 -6.61 -9.77 -3.27
N MET A 94 -7.46 -9.25 -4.14
CA MET A 94 -8.44 -8.27 -3.71
C MET A 94 -9.54 -8.88 -2.86
N SER A 95 -9.66 -10.21 -2.88
CA SER A 95 -10.60 -10.91 -2.01
C SER A 95 -9.98 -11.24 -0.66
N GLY A 96 -8.73 -10.92 -0.46
CA GLY A 96 -8.09 -11.13 0.83
C GLY A 96 -7.27 -12.39 0.94
N GLU A 97 -7.05 -13.11 -0.15
CA GLU A 97 -6.32 -14.37 -0.11
C GLU A 97 -4.83 -14.12 -0.22
N ASN A 98 -4.07 -14.98 0.45
CA ASN A 98 -2.63 -15.01 0.23
C ASN A 98 -2.36 -15.61 -1.15
N LEU A 99 -1.21 -15.25 -1.72
CA LEU A 99 -0.87 -15.74 -3.06
C LEU A 99 0.27 -16.73 -3.00
N ASN A 100 0.18 -17.77 -3.81
CA ASN A 100 1.22 -18.78 -3.92
C ASN A 100 2.27 -18.35 -4.93
N ILE A 101 2.92 -17.26 -4.65
CA ILE A 101 3.98 -16.70 -5.48
C ILE A 101 5.22 -16.56 -4.61
N LYS A 102 6.34 -17.06 -5.09
CA LYS A 102 7.58 -16.94 -4.34
C LYS A 102 8.03 -15.49 -4.30
N ALA A 103 8.19 -14.98 -3.10
CA ALA A 103 8.65 -13.62 -2.91
C ALA A 103 9.16 -13.48 -1.49
N GLU A 104 10.04 -12.53 -1.28
CA GLU A 104 10.56 -12.24 0.05
C GLU A 104 10.45 -10.75 0.32
N GLY A 105 10.09 -10.42 1.56
CA GLY A 105 9.98 -9.03 1.95
C GLY A 105 8.74 -8.38 1.40
N TYR A 106 8.69 -7.08 1.51
CA TYR A 106 7.50 -6.34 1.09
C TYR A 106 7.50 -6.15 -0.42
N VAL A 107 6.36 -6.41 -1.02
CA VAL A 107 6.20 -6.29 -2.47
C VAL A 107 4.90 -5.57 -2.76
N ILE A 108 4.89 -4.86 -3.89
CA ILE A 108 3.68 -4.19 -4.37
C ILE A 108 3.07 -5.07 -5.44
N LEU A 109 1.76 -5.31 -5.34
CA LEU A 109 1.06 -6.13 -6.31
C LEU A 109 0.40 -5.23 -7.34
N LYS A 110 0.53 -5.60 -8.59
CA LYS A 110 0.06 -4.78 -9.69
C LYS A 110 -0.72 -5.62 -10.68
N TRP A 111 -1.79 -5.06 -11.20
CA TRP A 111 -2.58 -5.69 -12.26
C TRP A 111 -2.86 -4.64 -13.30
N GLY A 112 -2.26 -4.84 -14.50
CA GLY A 112 -2.37 -3.82 -15.53
C GLY A 112 -1.83 -2.49 -15.02
N PRO A 113 -2.56 -1.41 -15.17
CA PRO A 113 -2.10 -0.12 -14.66
C PRO A 113 -2.44 0.11 -13.18
N TYR A 114 -3.00 -0.86 -12.51
CA TYR A 114 -3.50 -0.68 -11.15
C TYR A 114 -2.56 -1.29 -10.13
N PHE A 115 -2.32 -0.56 -9.05
CA PHE A 115 -1.54 -1.05 -7.91
C PHE A 115 -2.51 -1.47 -6.83
N LEU A 116 -2.46 -2.73 -6.43
CA LEU A 116 -3.49 -3.33 -5.62
C LEU A 116 -3.16 -3.41 -4.14
N GLY A 117 -1.98 -2.97 -3.78
CA GLY A 117 -1.58 -3.01 -2.39
C GLY A 117 -0.22 -3.60 -2.22
N CYS A 118 0.14 -3.80 -0.95
CA CYS A 118 1.46 -4.29 -0.58
C CYS A 118 1.28 -5.56 0.23
N GLY A 119 2.06 -6.57 -0.10
CA GLY A 119 2.06 -7.80 0.67
C GLY A 119 3.44 -8.10 1.18
N LYS A 120 3.58 -9.17 1.93
CA LYS A 120 4.86 -9.60 2.44
C LYS A 120 5.13 -11.03 2.07
N GLY A 121 6.24 -11.24 1.38
CA GLY A 121 6.66 -12.58 1.01
C GLY A 121 7.47 -13.22 2.10
N ASP A 122 7.29 -14.53 2.25
CA ASP A 122 8.05 -15.32 3.22
C ASP A 122 8.97 -16.31 2.53
N GLY A 123 9.19 -16.15 1.24
CA GLY A 123 10.00 -17.05 0.45
C GLY A 123 9.19 -18.07 -0.31
N LYS A 124 7.94 -18.28 0.06
CA LYS A 124 7.08 -19.26 -0.59
C LYS A 124 5.77 -18.67 -1.07
N SER A 125 5.28 -17.68 -0.35
CA SER A 125 3.99 -17.08 -0.66
C SER A 125 4.01 -15.63 -0.26
N ILE A 126 2.92 -14.93 -0.58
CA ILE A 126 2.76 -13.52 -0.26
C ILE A 126 1.56 -13.38 0.66
N LYS A 127 1.80 -12.83 1.83
CA LYS A 127 0.73 -12.62 2.80
C LYS A 127 -0.09 -11.39 2.43
N ASN A 128 -1.40 -11.52 2.59
CA ASN A 128 -2.34 -10.48 2.21
C ASN A 128 -2.64 -9.57 3.39
N TYR A 129 -2.60 -8.26 3.13
CA TYR A 129 -2.91 -7.24 4.13
C TYR A 129 -4.05 -6.34 3.70
N VAL A 130 -4.80 -6.72 2.68
CA VAL A 130 -5.94 -5.92 2.25
C VAL A 130 -6.95 -5.86 3.39
N PRO A 131 -7.34 -4.65 3.83
CA PRO A 131 -8.30 -4.54 4.93
C PRO A 131 -9.62 -5.20 4.57
N LYS A 132 -10.28 -5.73 5.60
CA LYS A 132 -11.51 -6.48 5.37
C LYS A 132 -12.56 -5.64 4.65
N ASP A 133 -12.65 -4.38 5.00
CA ASP A 133 -13.66 -3.53 4.38
C ASP A 133 -13.30 -3.11 2.96
N ARG A 134 -12.09 -3.44 2.52
CA ARG A 134 -11.67 -3.14 1.16
C ARG A 134 -11.65 -4.36 0.27
N ARG A 135 -11.92 -5.53 0.82
CA ARG A 135 -11.89 -6.77 0.03
C ARG A 135 -13.10 -6.88 -0.85
N LEU A 136 -12.91 -7.53 -1.98
CA LEU A 136 -14.03 -7.83 -2.86
C LEU A 136 -14.99 -8.74 -2.12
N SER A 137 -16.27 -8.41 -2.16
CA SER A 137 -17.31 -9.20 -1.51
C SER A 137 -17.72 -10.33 -2.42
N TYR A 138 -16.76 -11.15 -2.74
CA TYR A 138 -16.94 -12.22 -3.69
C TYR A 138 -18.11 -13.10 -3.32
N GLY A 139 -18.05 -13.66 -2.12
CA GLY A 139 -19.13 -14.51 -1.66
C GLY A 139 -20.42 -13.74 -1.45
N ASN A 140 -20.28 -12.58 -0.84
CA ASN A 140 -21.47 -11.76 -0.57
C ASN A 140 -22.15 -11.33 -1.85
N ARG A 141 -21.35 -10.91 -2.81
CA ARG A 141 -21.91 -10.47 -4.06
C ARG A 141 -22.61 -11.60 -4.78
N ARG A 142 -21.98 -12.78 -4.74
CA ARG A 142 -22.57 -13.93 -5.39
C ARG A 142 -23.87 -14.32 -4.73
N VAL A 143 -23.90 -14.27 -3.40
CA VAL A 143 -25.11 -14.57 -2.67
C VAL A 143 -26.21 -13.58 -3.04
N SER A 144 -25.84 -12.33 -3.10
CA SER A 144 -26.82 -11.31 -3.46
C SER A 144 -27.39 -11.54 -4.85
N GLU A 145 -26.54 -11.93 -5.75
CA GLU A 145 -27.00 -12.23 -7.10
C GLU A 145 -27.93 -13.42 -7.12
N ASP A 146 -27.59 -14.42 -6.35
CA ASP A 146 -28.44 -15.60 -6.26
C ASP A 146 -29.80 -15.24 -5.66
N ASP A 147 -29.77 -14.39 -4.68
CA ASP A 147 -30.99 -13.95 -4.03
C ASP A 147 -31.81 -13.06 -4.93
N GLY A 148 -31.11 -12.30 -5.71
CA GLY A 148 -31.76 -11.36 -6.57
C GLY A 148 -32.25 -12.04 -7.83
#